data_d8a480028f11e8c288946fcf6c09c1e0
#
_entry.id   d8a480028f11e8c288946fcf6c09c1e0
#
_cell.length_a   1.000
_cell.length_b   1.000
_cell.length_c   1.000
_cell.angle_alpha   90.00
_cell.angle_beta   90.00
_cell.angle_gamma   90.00
#
_symmetry.space_group_name_H-M   'P 1'
#
loop_
_entity.id
_entity.type
_entity.pdbx_description
1 polymer ?
#
loop_
_entity_poly.entity_id
_entity_poly.type
_entity_poly.pdbx_seq_one_letter_code
_entity_poly.pdbx_strand_id
1 'polypeptide(L)'
;FLHLIVERMAHYRFLFQDLSNLAGRLPKLAKGIRNLLTALKRTLASLLARLKAAGHLVSDTQALGQLVEQITMTLLFSLDYQRVLDREGEVRVVVYQVMMLVAPHLLSPARQATERWALRYLDDPL
;
A
#
# COMPACT_ATOMS: atom_id res chain seq x y z
N PHE A 1 5.37 6.29 -7.87
CA PHE A 1 5.92 5.23 -7.00
C PHE A 1 4.83 4.25 -6.56
N LEU A 2 3.82 4.72 -5.82
CA LEU A 2 2.75 3.86 -5.33
C LEU A 2 1.97 3.19 -6.47
N HIS A 3 1.62 3.95 -7.50
CA HIS A 3 0.91 3.44 -8.66
C HIS A 3 1.70 2.31 -9.35
N LEU A 4 3.02 2.49 -9.52
CA LEU A 4 3.88 1.47 -10.12
C LEU A 4 3.94 0.21 -9.27
N ILE A 5 4.02 0.34 -7.94
CA ILE A 5 4.00 -0.82 -7.04
C ILE A 5 2.71 -1.60 -7.23
N VAL A 6 1.56 -0.93 -7.20
CA VAL A 6 0.27 -1.59 -7.30
C VAL A 6 0.08 -2.22 -8.69
N GLU A 7 0.53 -1.56 -9.76
CA GLU A 7 0.50 -2.14 -11.10
C GLU A 7 1.32 -3.43 -11.20
N ARG A 8 2.52 -3.44 -10.62
CA ARG A 8 3.37 -4.62 -10.59
C ARG A 8 2.73 -5.74 -9.77
N MET A 9 2.14 -5.42 -8.64
CA MET A 9 1.42 -6.40 -7.84
C MET A 9 0.23 -6.99 -8.59
N ALA A 10 -0.51 -6.15 -9.31
CA ALA A 10 -1.63 -6.62 -10.13
C ALA A 10 -1.15 -7.53 -11.26
N HIS A 11 -0.01 -7.22 -11.88
CA HIS A 11 0.58 -8.05 -12.93
C HIS A 11 0.97 -9.44 -12.43
N TYR A 12 1.47 -9.52 -11.20
CA TYR A 12 1.85 -10.78 -10.54
C TYR A 12 0.81 -11.25 -9.53
N ARG A 13 -0.45 -10.86 -9.71
CA ARG A 13 -1.52 -11.13 -8.73
C ARG A 13 -1.71 -12.60 -8.40
N PHE A 14 -1.37 -13.51 -9.32
CA PHE A 14 -1.49 -14.95 -9.06
C PHE A 14 -0.59 -15.40 -7.90
N LEU A 15 0.54 -14.72 -7.65
CA LEU A 15 1.40 -14.97 -6.50
C LEU A 15 0.79 -14.45 -5.21
N PHE A 16 0.06 -13.34 -5.28
CA PHE A 16 -0.53 -12.71 -4.10
C PHE A 16 -1.92 -13.21 -3.78
N GLN A 17 -2.60 -13.83 -4.73
CA GLN A 17 -3.96 -14.36 -4.52
C GLN A 17 -4.00 -15.51 -3.52
N ASP A 18 -2.98 -16.35 -3.51
CA ASP A 18 -2.91 -17.53 -2.66
C ASP A 18 -1.65 -17.50 -1.81
N LEU A 19 -1.30 -16.31 -1.35
CA LEU A 19 -0.04 -16.02 -0.67
C LEU A 19 0.16 -16.89 0.56
N SER A 20 -0.87 -17.00 1.41
CA SER A 20 -0.80 -17.77 2.65
C SER A 20 -0.58 -19.25 2.38
N ASN A 21 -1.28 -19.81 1.39
CA ASN A 21 -1.14 -21.22 1.01
C ASN A 21 0.24 -21.48 0.40
N LEU A 22 0.67 -20.63 -0.55
CA LEU A 22 1.99 -20.77 -1.18
C LEU A 22 3.11 -20.64 -0.15
N ALA A 23 3.02 -19.70 0.77
CA ALA A 23 4.01 -19.51 1.82
C ALA A 23 4.08 -20.73 2.76
N GLY A 24 2.94 -21.36 3.06
CA GLY A 24 2.88 -22.55 3.89
C GLY A 24 3.42 -23.80 3.22
N ARG A 25 3.35 -23.88 1.90
CA ARG A 25 3.75 -25.07 1.13
C ARG A 25 5.20 -25.04 0.63
N LEU A 26 5.74 -23.85 0.40
CA LEU A 26 7.06 -23.67 -0.22
C LEU A 26 7.93 -22.77 0.67
N PRO A 27 8.75 -23.37 1.57
CA PRO A 27 9.54 -22.59 2.52
C PRO A 27 10.49 -21.57 1.89
N LYS A 28 11.10 -21.91 0.75
CA LYS A 28 11.99 -20.97 0.05
C LYS A 28 11.23 -19.77 -0.51
N LEU A 29 10.03 -20.00 -1.04
CA LEU A 29 9.16 -18.94 -1.52
C LEU A 29 8.69 -18.07 -0.36
N ALA A 30 8.32 -18.67 0.77
CA ALA A 30 7.95 -17.94 1.98
C ALA A 30 9.06 -17.01 2.45
N LYS A 31 10.31 -17.48 2.44
CA LYS A 31 11.47 -16.66 2.81
C LYS A 31 11.66 -15.49 1.83
N GLY A 32 11.55 -15.75 0.53
CA GLY A 32 11.65 -14.72 -0.50
C GLY A 32 10.58 -13.65 -0.36
N ILE A 33 9.34 -14.06 -0.09
CA ILE A 33 8.22 -13.16 0.14
C ILE A 33 8.48 -12.30 1.38
N ARG A 34 8.91 -12.90 2.49
CA ARG A 34 9.24 -12.15 3.72
C ARG A 34 10.34 -11.14 3.49
N ASN A 35 11.38 -11.50 2.72
CA ASN A 35 12.46 -10.58 2.38
C ASN A 35 11.96 -9.40 1.54
N LEU A 36 11.09 -9.68 0.57
CA LEU A 36 10.47 -8.65 -0.27
C LEU A 36 9.62 -7.69 0.57
N LEU A 37 8.81 -8.24 1.48
CA LEU A 37 7.98 -7.44 2.38
C LEU A 37 8.81 -6.59 3.31
N THR A 38 9.92 -7.12 3.82
CA THR A 38 10.84 -6.35 4.66
C THR A 38 11.42 -5.16 3.89
N ALA A 39 11.84 -5.38 2.64
CA ALA A 39 12.35 -4.31 1.79
C ALA A 39 11.27 -3.26 1.49
N LEU A 40 10.05 -3.68 1.19
CA LEU A 40 8.92 -2.79 0.95
C LEU A 40 8.62 -1.93 2.19
N LYS A 41 8.56 -2.54 3.35
CA LYS A 41 8.28 -1.84 4.62
C LYS A 41 9.37 -0.82 4.94
N ARG A 42 10.64 -1.15 4.69
CA ARG A 42 11.76 -0.20 4.84
C ARG A 42 11.62 1.00 3.91
N THR A 43 11.25 0.76 2.67
CA THR A 43 11.03 1.83 1.68
C THR A 43 9.89 2.74 2.12
N LEU A 44 8.77 2.18 2.54
CA LEU A 44 7.62 2.95 3.04
C LEU A 44 7.99 3.76 4.28
N ALA A 45 8.69 3.14 5.24
CA ALA A 45 9.14 3.83 6.45
C ALA A 45 10.07 4.99 6.12
N SER A 46 10.98 4.81 5.16
CA SER A 46 11.89 5.86 4.71
C SER A 46 11.14 7.03 4.07
N LEU A 47 10.15 6.75 3.22
CA LEU A 47 9.32 7.78 2.60
C LEU A 47 8.54 8.59 3.64
N LEU A 48 7.92 7.91 4.60
CA LEU A 48 7.17 8.58 5.66
C LEU A 48 8.08 9.41 6.56
N ALA A 49 9.29 8.89 6.86
CA ALA A 49 10.28 9.64 7.64
C ALA A 49 10.71 10.93 6.93
N ARG A 50 10.87 10.88 5.61
CA ARG A 50 11.18 12.07 4.80
C ARG A 50 10.05 13.09 4.82
N LEU A 51 8.81 12.64 4.72
CA LEU A 51 7.64 13.52 4.84
C LEU A 51 7.58 14.18 6.22
N LYS A 52 7.88 13.42 7.27
CA LYS A 52 7.93 13.96 8.63
C LYS A 52 9.05 14.99 8.78
N ALA A 53 10.24 14.69 8.28
CA ALA A 53 11.38 15.60 8.33
C ALA A 53 11.13 16.89 7.56
N ALA A 54 10.36 16.82 6.46
CA ALA A 54 9.96 17.99 5.67
C ALA A 54 8.79 18.77 6.29
N GLY A 55 8.25 18.33 7.43
CA GLY A 55 7.17 19.02 8.13
C GLY A 55 5.76 18.74 7.59
N HIS A 56 5.61 17.75 6.72
CA HIS A 56 4.31 17.43 6.11
C HIS A 56 3.51 16.39 6.89
N LEU A 57 4.09 15.75 7.87
CA LEU A 57 3.48 14.61 8.55
C LEU A 57 3.65 14.75 10.08
N VAL A 58 2.57 14.52 10.82
CA VAL A 58 2.49 14.70 12.27
C VAL A 58 2.13 13.38 12.94
N SER A 59 3.07 12.49 13.04
CA SER A 59 2.83 11.25 13.79
C SER A 59 4.10 10.83 14.48
N ASP A 60 3.97 10.20 15.65
CA ASP A 60 5.12 9.65 16.34
C ASP A 60 5.64 8.38 15.63
N THR A 61 6.80 7.90 16.06
CA THR A 61 7.45 6.74 15.46
C THR A 61 6.58 5.49 15.52
N GLN A 62 5.84 5.30 16.61
CA GLN A 62 4.97 4.15 16.79
C GLN A 62 3.78 4.21 15.81
N ALA A 63 3.16 5.37 15.67
CA ALA A 63 2.06 5.57 14.72
C ALA A 63 2.51 5.37 13.28
N LEU A 64 3.72 5.82 12.94
CA LEU A 64 4.29 5.61 11.61
C LEU A 64 4.55 4.13 11.34
N GLY A 65 5.02 3.39 12.34
CA GLY A 65 5.22 1.94 12.23
C GLY A 65 3.89 1.22 11.94
N GLN A 66 2.82 1.60 12.64
CA GLN A 66 1.50 1.04 12.39
C GLN A 66 0.96 1.42 11.02
N LEU A 67 1.20 2.64 10.57
CA LEU A 67 0.80 3.07 9.24
C LEU A 67 1.50 2.25 8.15
N VAL A 68 2.79 1.97 8.31
CA VAL A 68 3.53 1.10 7.39
C VAL A 68 2.90 -0.30 7.34
N GLU A 69 2.54 -0.88 8.47
CA GLU A 69 1.86 -2.18 8.51
C GLU A 69 0.52 -2.14 7.78
N GLN A 70 -0.29 -1.11 8.01
CA GLN A 70 -1.59 -0.95 7.36
C GLN A 70 -1.46 -0.79 5.85
N ILE A 71 -0.51 0.01 5.39
CA ILE A 71 -0.24 0.17 3.96
C ILE A 71 0.18 -1.17 3.35
N THR A 72 1.06 -1.90 4.01
CA THR A 72 1.56 -3.19 3.52
C THR A 72 0.41 -4.20 3.40
N MET A 73 -0.42 -4.33 4.42
CA MET A 73 -1.59 -5.22 4.38
C MET A 73 -2.56 -4.82 3.26
N THR A 74 -2.80 -3.53 3.08
CA THR A 74 -3.67 -3.04 2.01
C THR A 74 -3.12 -3.38 0.64
N LEU A 75 -1.82 -3.17 0.42
CA LEU A 75 -1.18 -3.52 -0.85
C LEU A 75 -1.25 -5.01 -1.14
N LEU A 76 -1.06 -5.86 -0.13
CA LEU A 76 -1.05 -7.32 -0.32
C LEU A 76 -2.43 -7.92 -0.56
N PHE A 77 -3.44 -7.44 0.14
CA PHE A 77 -4.72 -8.13 0.22
C PHE A 77 -5.90 -7.38 -0.38
N SER A 78 -5.73 -6.14 -0.81
CA SER A 78 -6.84 -5.34 -1.33
C SER A 78 -7.43 -5.92 -2.62
N LEU A 79 -6.60 -6.41 -3.54
CA LEU A 79 -7.08 -7.02 -4.78
C LEU A 79 -7.86 -8.31 -4.50
N ASP A 80 -7.36 -9.11 -3.58
CA ASP A 80 -8.03 -10.35 -3.20
C ASP A 80 -9.36 -10.07 -2.48
N TYR A 81 -9.37 -9.08 -1.60
CA TYR A 81 -10.58 -8.61 -0.94
C TYR A 81 -11.64 -8.18 -1.95
N GLN A 82 -11.25 -7.43 -2.98
CA GLN A 82 -12.18 -7.01 -4.03
C GLN A 82 -12.77 -8.20 -4.77
N ARG A 83 -11.96 -9.24 -5.03
CA ARG A 83 -12.42 -10.47 -5.67
C ARG A 83 -13.44 -11.22 -4.83
N VAL A 84 -13.22 -11.30 -3.52
CA VAL A 84 -14.17 -11.94 -2.58
C VAL A 84 -15.53 -11.25 -2.65
N LEU A 85 -15.54 -9.94 -2.87
CA LEU A 85 -16.77 -9.16 -3.03
C LEU A 85 -17.33 -9.18 -4.46
N ASP A 86 -16.82 -10.07 -5.31
CA ASP A 86 -17.23 -10.17 -6.73
C ASP A 86 -17.03 -8.87 -7.50
N ARG A 87 -15.93 -8.16 -7.20
CA ARG A 87 -15.50 -6.95 -7.91
C ARG A 87 -14.27 -7.28 -8.72
N GLU A 88 -14.11 -6.59 -9.85
CA GLU A 88 -12.83 -6.62 -10.56
C GLU A 88 -11.78 -5.89 -9.73
N GLY A 89 -10.62 -6.52 -9.54
CA GLY A 89 -9.50 -5.92 -8.81
C GLY A 89 -8.94 -4.75 -9.58
N GLU A 90 -9.25 -3.53 -9.18
CA GLU A 90 -8.79 -2.31 -9.83
C GLU A 90 -7.61 -1.69 -9.06
N VAL A 91 -6.51 -1.51 -9.78
CA VAL A 91 -5.29 -0.88 -9.26
C VAL A 91 -5.59 0.50 -8.68
N ARG A 92 -6.40 1.30 -9.36
CA ARG A 92 -6.74 2.66 -8.91
C ARG A 92 -7.43 2.68 -7.55
N VAL A 93 -8.27 1.69 -7.25
CA VAL A 93 -8.94 1.60 -5.95
C VAL A 93 -7.94 1.34 -4.84
N VAL A 94 -6.95 0.47 -5.08
CA VAL A 94 -5.89 0.20 -4.11
C VAL A 94 -5.06 1.46 -3.84
N VAL A 95 -4.69 2.19 -4.89
CA VAL A 95 -3.95 3.45 -4.75
C VAL A 95 -4.75 4.45 -3.93
N TYR A 96 -6.04 4.60 -4.23
CA TYR A 96 -6.94 5.46 -3.46
C TYR A 96 -6.94 5.08 -1.98
N GLN A 97 -7.11 3.78 -1.68
CA GLN A 97 -7.17 3.29 -0.31
C GLN A 97 -5.88 3.61 0.46
N VAL A 98 -4.72 3.41 -0.17
CA VAL A 98 -3.43 3.72 0.48
C VAL A 98 -3.28 5.22 0.71
N MET A 99 -3.64 6.05 -0.26
CA MET A 99 -3.57 7.49 -0.11
C MET A 99 -4.47 7.99 1.03
N MET A 100 -5.65 7.39 1.17
CA MET A 100 -6.58 7.73 2.25
C MET A 100 -6.15 7.21 3.62
N LEU A 101 -5.31 6.18 3.67
CA LEU A 101 -4.65 5.78 4.93
C LEU A 101 -3.63 6.82 5.39
N VAL A 102 -2.91 7.42 4.43
CA VAL A 102 -1.85 8.38 4.74
C VAL A 102 -2.40 9.78 5.03
N ALA A 103 -3.45 10.19 4.33
CA ALA A 103 -3.97 11.56 4.37
C ALA A 103 -4.26 12.09 5.79
N PRO A 104 -4.89 11.32 6.71
CA PRO A 104 -5.16 11.82 8.07
C PRO A 104 -3.91 12.16 8.87
N HIS A 105 -2.76 11.63 8.49
CA HIS A 105 -1.48 11.88 9.16
C HIS A 105 -0.75 13.09 8.57
N LEU A 106 -1.24 13.65 7.48
CA LEU A 106 -0.60 14.77 6.79
C LEU A 106 -1.13 16.12 7.30
N LEU A 107 -0.28 17.14 7.21
CA LEU A 107 -0.63 18.52 7.44
C LEU A 107 -1.00 19.21 6.13
N SER A 108 -1.79 20.29 6.20
CA SER A 108 -2.04 21.16 5.04
C SER A 108 -0.74 21.88 4.63
N PRO A 109 -0.47 22.09 3.34
CA PRO A 109 -1.34 21.76 2.19
C PRO A 109 -1.17 20.33 1.65
N ALA A 110 -0.22 19.53 2.18
CA ALA A 110 0.04 18.18 1.71
C ALA A 110 -1.19 17.27 1.84
N ARG A 111 -1.93 17.38 2.95
CA ARG A 111 -3.15 16.61 3.18
C ARG A 111 -4.19 16.87 2.09
N GLN A 112 -4.46 18.13 1.80
CA GLN A 112 -5.44 18.51 0.81
C GLN A 112 -5.04 18.07 -0.59
N ALA A 113 -3.76 18.20 -0.93
CA ALA A 113 -3.22 17.70 -2.20
C ALA A 113 -3.39 16.20 -2.33
N THR A 114 -3.08 15.43 -1.28
CA THR A 114 -3.21 13.98 -1.28
C THR A 114 -4.68 13.57 -1.44
N GLU A 115 -5.59 14.21 -0.73
CA GLU A 115 -7.03 13.92 -0.84
C GLU A 115 -7.55 14.19 -2.26
N ARG A 116 -7.13 15.29 -2.89
CA ARG A 116 -7.51 15.59 -4.28
C ARG A 116 -6.95 14.57 -5.26
N TRP A 117 -5.70 14.18 -5.11
CA TRP A 117 -5.08 13.16 -5.95
C TRP A 117 -5.77 11.81 -5.77
N ALA A 118 -6.11 11.45 -4.53
CA ALA A 118 -6.82 10.20 -4.24
C ALA A 118 -8.18 10.15 -4.96
N LEU A 119 -8.94 11.23 -4.94
CA LEU A 119 -10.22 11.30 -5.61
C LEU A 119 -10.10 11.11 -7.12
N ARG A 120 -9.01 11.57 -7.74
CA ARG A 120 -8.77 11.36 -9.17
C ARG A 120 -8.66 9.88 -9.52
N TYR A 121 -8.10 9.07 -8.63
CA TYR A 121 -8.01 7.61 -8.85
C TYR A 121 -9.37 6.92 -8.84
N LEU A 122 -10.37 7.51 -8.22
CA LEU A 122 -11.74 6.98 -8.28
C LEU A 122 -12.50 7.46 -9.51
N ASP A 123 -12.32 8.72 -9.90
CA ASP A 123 -13.13 9.38 -10.92
C ASP A 123 -12.58 9.21 -12.34
N ASP A 124 -11.25 9.07 -12.47
CA ASP A 124 -10.60 8.95 -13.78
C ASP A 124 -10.45 7.48 -14.17
N PRO A 125 -11.08 7.02 -15.24
CA PRO A 125 -10.78 5.70 -15.81
C PRO A 125 -9.37 5.75 -16.41
N LEU A 126 -8.49 4.99 -15.82
CA LEU A 126 -7.14 4.81 -16.35
C LEU A 126 -7.15 4.08 -17.68
#